data_6d7a3e131499e1489df2e32cffd4303d
#
_entry.id   6d7a3e131499e1489df2e32cffd4303d
#
_cell.length_a   1.000
_cell.length_b   1.000
_cell.length_c   1.000
_cell.angle_alpha   90.00
_cell.angle_beta   90.00
_cell.angle_gamma   90.00
#
_symmetry.space_group_name_H-M   'P 1'
#
loop_
_entity.id
_entity.type
_entity.pdbx_description
1 polymer ?
#
loop_
_entity_poly.entity_id
_entity_poly.type
_entity_poly.pdbx_seq_one_letter_code
_entity_poly.pdbx_strand_id
1 'polypeptide(L)'
;MPRVAYSEEDRARVRAELVAAALELMARQGIQHTTVEQVYKKVGISRTFFYSFFPAKEDLIVEGLYLQQPRIIQYVQALMADPALSWREAVKRFLHACCYGEKNGIAVLTVEDQQLLFHRLSPESYQTFRQKQLRLFGAILENFGIRADAARIALFTNLSLTVMVIRRAIPHTLPLLVPEAADETVDFQLDSIVDALEQWRADTQGPA
;
A
#
# COMPACT_ATOMS: atom_id res chain seq x y z
N MET A 1 -26.97 2.34 -34.17
CA MET A 1 -27.48 2.47 -32.80
C MET A 1 -26.93 3.74 -32.19
N PRO A 2 -27.76 4.61 -31.57
CA PRO A 2 -27.29 5.84 -30.98
C PRO A 2 -26.30 5.51 -29.85
N ARG A 3 -25.14 6.18 -29.83
CA ARG A 3 -24.22 6.15 -28.70
C ARG A 3 -24.96 6.75 -27.51
N VAL A 4 -25.31 5.91 -26.52
CA VAL A 4 -25.74 6.44 -25.23
C VAL A 4 -24.57 7.23 -24.68
N ALA A 5 -24.71 8.56 -24.64
CA ALA A 5 -23.74 9.43 -24.02
C ALA A 5 -23.80 9.15 -22.50
N TYR A 6 -22.73 8.57 -21.94
CA TYR A 6 -22.60 8.42 -20.50
C TYR A 6 -22.65 9.80 -19.84
N SER A 7 -23.53 9.95 -18.85
CA SER A 7 -23.56 11.14 -18.01
C SER A 7 -22.26 11.27 -17.21
N GLU A 8 -21.97 12.44 -16.64
CA GLU A 8 -20.81 12.60 -15.77
C GLU A 8 -20.89 11.66 -14.54
N GLU A 9 -22.09 11.47 -14.01
CA GLU A 9 -22.36 10.55 -12.91
C GLU A 9 -22.06 9.09 -13.30
N ASP A 10 -22.50 8.65 -14.50
CA ASP A 10 -22.16 7.33 -15.03
C ASP A 10 -20.67 7.16 -15.22
N ARG A 11 -19.98 8.20 -15.71
CA ARG A 11 -18.53 8.18 -15.87
C ARG A 11 -17.83 8.07 -14.53
N ALA A 12 -18.26 8.83 -13.52
CA ALA A 12 -17.70 8.75 -12.16
C ALA A 12 -17.90 7.37 -11.55
N ARG A 13 -19.08 6.77 -11.71
CA ARG A 13 -19.38 5.40 -11.27
C ARG A 13 -18.48 4.38 -11.95
N VAL A 14 -18.37 4.40 -13.29
CA VAL A 14 -17.51 3.48 -14.03
C VAL A 14 -16.06 3.64 -13.64
N ARG A 15 -15.57 4.89 -13.42
CA ARG A 15 -14.20 5.12 -12.93
C ARG A 15 -13.99 4.45 -11.57
N ALA A 16 -14.92 4.61 -10.64
CA ALA A 16 -14.83 3.99 -9.32
C ALA A 16 -14.84 2.45 -9.40
N GLU A 17 -15.68 1.87 -10.26
CA GLU A 17 -15.74 0.43 -10.51
C GLU A 17 -14.43 -0.11 -11.09
N LEU A 18 -13.80 0.63 -12.01
CA LEU A 18 -12.48 0.28 -12.58
C LEU A 18 -11.40 0.25 -11.51
N VAL A 19 -11.35 1.28 -10.64
CA VAL A 19 -10.37 1.36 -9.55
C VAL A 19 -10.60 0.23 -8.53
N ALA A 20 -11.85 -0.04 -8.16
CA ALA A 20 -12.18 -1.12 -7.24
C ALA A 20 -11.82 -2.50 -7.81
N ALA A 21 -12.15 -2.76 -9.09
CA ALA A 21 -11.80 -3.99 -9.79
C ALA A 21 -10.28 -4.18 -9.89
N ALA A 22 -9.55 -3.10 -10.17
CA ALA A 22 -8.08 -3.14 -10.21
C ALA A 22 -7.49 -3.47 -8.85
N LEU A 23 -7.94 -2.80 -7.77
CA LEU A 23 -7.46 -3.05 -6.42
C LEU A 23 -7.69 -4.50 -6.00
N GLU A 24 -8.89 -5.03 -6.25
CA GLU A 24 -9.21 -6.44 -5.93
C GLU A 24 -8.29 -7.41 -6.67
N LEU A 25 -8.07 -7.20 -7.97
CA LEU A 25 -7.17 -8.04 -8.77
C LEU A 25 -5.72 -7.91 -8.29
N MET A 26 -5.24 -6.69 -8.02
CA MET A 26 -3.88 -6.45 -7.52
C MET A 26 -3.65 -7.10 -6.16
N ALA A 27 -4.61 -7.00 -5.24
CA ALA A 27 -4.51 -7.63 -3.92
C ALA A 27 -4.48 -9.16 -4.00
N ARG A 28 -5.20 -9.76 -4.96
CA ARG A 28 -5.31 -11.21 -5.12
C ARG A 28 -4.13 -11.85 -5.84
N GLN A 29 -3.68 -11.26 -6.94
CA GLN A 29 -2.71 -11.86 -7.85
C GLN A 29 -1.43 -11.04 -8.08
N GLY A 30 -1.32 -9.88 -7.41
CA GLY A 30 -0.23 -8.93 -7.58
C GLY A 30 -0.44 -7.98 -8.76
N ILE A 31 0.30 -6.88 -8.73
CA ILE A 31 0.19 -5.80 -9.72
C ILE A 31 0.68 -6.23 -11.09
N GLN A 32 1.76 -7.02 -11.15
CA GLN A 32 2.35 -7.52 -12.39
C GLN A 32 1.37 -8.39 -13.18
N HIS A 33 0.65 -9.26 -12.49
CA HIS A 33 -0.30 -10.20 -13.10
C HIS A 33 -1.68 -9.58 -13.34
N THR A 34 -1.91 -8.34 -12.91
CA THR A 34 -3.13 -7.60 -13.18
C THR A 34 -3.01 -6.86 -14.51
N THR A 35 -3.84 -7.23 -15.48
CA THR A 35 -3.84 -6.60 -16.81
C THR A 35 -5.01 -5.64 -16.98
N VAL A 36 -4.83 -4.63 -17.84
CA VAL A 36 -5.92 -3.71 -18.23
C VAL A 36 -7.11 -4.50 -18.79
N GLU A 37 -6.84 -5.59 -19.52
CA GLU A 37 -7.88 -6.43 -20.10
C GLU A 37 -8.76 -7.10 -19.03
N GLN A 38 -8.15 -7.65 -17.99
CA GLN A 38 -8.91 -8.24 -16.87
C GLN A 38 -9.80 -7.19 -16.18
N VAL A 39 -9.28 -5.97 -16.01
CA VAL A 39 -10.02 -4.90 -15.34
C VAL A 39 -11.24 -4.46 -16.17
N TYR A 40 -11.05 -4.07 -17.43
CA TYR A 40 -12.18 -3.59 -18.23
C TYR A 40 -13.22 -4.68 -18.52
N LYS A 41 -12.79 -5.96 -18.68
CA LYS A 41 -13.71 -7.09 -18.81
C LYS A 41 -14.52 -7.34 -17.54
N LYS A 42 -13.90 -7.21 -16.36
CA LYS A 42 -14.57 -7.36 -15.07
C LYS A 42 -15.65 -6.32 -14.86
N VAL A 43 -15.42 -5.08 -15.33
CA VAL A 43 -16.41 -3.97 -15.27
C VAL A 43 -17.42 -4.02 -16.42
N GLY A 44 -17.16 -4.82 -17.46
CA GLY A 44 -18.08 -4.97 -18.60
C GLY A 44 -18.02 -3.81 -19.61
N ILE A 45 -16.87 -3.14 -19.72
CA ILE A 45 -16.69 -2.04 -20.68
C ILE A 45 -15.71 -2.43 -21.80
N SER A 46 -15.66 -1.59 -22.84
CA SER A 46 -14.69 -1.79 -23.94
C SER A 46 -13.30 -1.27 -23.56
N ARG A 47 -12.27 -1.82 -24.24
CA ARG A 47 -10.89 -1.35 -24.14
C ARG A 47 -10.75 0.16 -24.44
N THR A 48 -11.40 0.62 -25.51
CA THR A 48 -11.36 2.04 -25.91
C THR A 48 -11.99 2.93 -24.83
N PHE A 49 -13.08 2.48 -24.21
CA PHE A 49 -13.73 3.23 -23.14
C PHE A 49 -12.89 3.27 -21.88
N PHE A 50 -12.16 2.19 -21.55
CA PHE A 50 -11.18 2.19 -20.46
C PHE A 50 -10.14 3.31 -20.62
N TYR A 51 -9.51 3.42 -21.80
CA TYR A 51 -8.49 4.45 -22.04
C TYR A 51 -9.00 5.88 -22.05
N SER A 52 -10.33 6.10 -22.03
CA SER A 52 -10.91 7.42 -21.79
C SER A 52 -10.92 7.83 -20.31
N PHE A 53 -10.63 6.89 -19.38
CA PHE A 53 -10.51 7.14 -17.93
C PHE A 53 -9.06 7.15 -17.47
N PHE A 54 -8.28 6.21 -17.97
CA PHE A 54 -6.89 5.97 -17.56
C PHE A 54 -6.01 5.87 -18.81
N PRO A 55 -5.22 6.91 -19.11
CA PRO A 55 -4.29 6.90 -20.26
C PRO A 55 -3.26 5.77 -20.18
N ALA A 56 -2.84 5.40 -18.95
CA ALA A 56 -1.90 4.31 -18.68
C ALA A 56 -2.39 3.37 -17.57
N LYS A 57 -1.86 2.16 -17.55
CA LYS A 57 -2.09 1.18 -16.47
C LYS A 57 -1.61 1.73 -15.12
N GLU A 58 -0.52 2.46 -15.15
CA GLU A 58 0.14 3.03 -13.98
C GLU A 58 -0.76 4.04 -13.24
N ASP A 59 -1.53 4.84 -13.97
CA ASP A 59 -2.52 5.77 -13.37
C ASP A 59 -3.61 5.01 -12.61
N LEU A 60 -4.08 3.90 -13.19
CA LEU A 60 -5.06 3.03 -12.53
C LEU A 60 -4.47 2.36 -11.28
N ILE A 61 -3.22 1.89 -11.33
CA ILE A 61 -2.52 1.27 -10.19
C ILE A 61 -2.46 2.26 -9.03
N VAL A 62 -2.03 3.49 -9.30
CA VAL A 62 -1.89 4.55 -8.28
C VAL A 62 -3.24 4.86 -7.63
N GLU A 63 -4.32 4.98 -8.41
CA GLU A 63 -5.67 5.18 -7.88
C GLU A 63 -6.15 3.99 -7.03
N GLY A 64 -5.84 2.76 -7.44
CA GLY A 64 -6.11 1.56 -6.63
C GLY A 64 -5.38 1.58 -5.28
N LEU A 65 -4.12 1.98 -5.28
CA LEU A 65 -3.35 2.14 -4.04
C LEU A 65 -3.94 3.23 -3.13
N TYR A 66 -4.48 4.31 -3.69
CA TYR A 66 -5.16 5.33 -2.88
C TYR A 66 -6.49 4.81 -2.30
N LEU A 67 -7.23 4.01 -3.04
CA LEU A 67 -8.51 3.47 -2.58
C LEU A 67 -8.37 2.58 -1.34
N GLN A 68 -7.25 1.90 -1.16
CA GLN A 68 -7.01 1.06 0.02
C GLN A 68 -6.59 1.85 1.28
N GLN A 69 -6.12 3.10 1.16
CA GLN A 69 -5.58 3.87 2.28
C GLN A 69 -6.54 4.02 3.47
N PRO A 70 -7.84 4.35 3.27
CA PRO A 70 -8.78 4.43 4.40
C PRO A 70 -8.92 3.10 5.16
N ARG A 71 -8.89 1.96 4.47
CA ARG A 71 -8.96 0.63 5.10
C ARG A 71 -7.70 0.35 5.93
N ILE A 72 -6.53 0.77 5.45
CA ILE A 72 -5.27 0.65 6.19
C ILE A 72 -5.35 1.45 7.49
N ILE A 73 -5.84 2.69 7.44
CA ILE A 73 -6.00 3.53 8.63
C ILE A 73 -7.04 2.93 9.60
N GLN A 74 -8.20 2.46 9.10
CA GLN A 74 -9.19 1.78 9.94
C GLN A 74 -8.62 0.53 10.62
N TYR A 75 -7.79 -0.22 9.92
CA TYR A 75 -7.15 -1.41 10.48
C TYR A 75 -6.17 -1.05 11.60
N VAL A 76 -5.33 -0.03 11.39
CA VAL A 76 -4.45 0.51 12.46
C VAL A 76 -5.26 0.94 13.67
N GLN A 77 -6.32 1.71 13.46
CA GLN A 77 -7.20 2.18 14.54
C GLN A 77 -7.83 1.02 15.33
N ALA A 78 -8.31 0.00 14.62
CA ALA A 78 -8.88 -1.18 15.25
C ALA A 78 -7.86 -1.93 16.13
N LEU A 79 -6.62 -2.11 15.63
CA LEU A 79 -5.55 -2.74 16.42
C LEU A 79 -5.16 -1.93 17.65
N MET A 80 -5.07 -0.60 17.51
CA MET A 80 -4.70 0.29 18.62
C MET A 80 -5.81 0.43 19.67
N ALA A 81 -7.05 0.17 19.30
CA ALA A 81 -8.21 0.18 20.20
C ALA A 81 -8.50 -1.18 20.85
N ASP A 82 -7.82 -2.27 20.44
CA ASP A 82 -8.04 -3.61 20.97
C ASP A 82 -7.45 -3.75 22.37
N PRO A 83 -8.28 -3.91 23.42
CA PRO A 83 -7.80 -4.01 24.81
C PRO A 83 -7.03 -5.30 25.10
N ALA A 84 -7.10 -6.30 24.22
CA ALA A 84 -6.36 -7.56 24.35
C ALA A 84 -4.91 -7.45 23.86
N LEU A 85 -4.54 -6.34 23.22
CA LEU A 85 -3.20 -6.12 22.67
C LEU A 85 -2.45 -5.05 23.44
N SER A 86 -1.19 -5.32 23.76
CA SER A 86 -0.25 -4.25 24.10
C SER A 86 0.02 -3.37 22.89
N TRP A 87 0.49 -2.15 23.12
CA TRP A 87 0.90 -1.24 22.04
C TRP A 87 1.89 -1.91 21.08
N ARG A 88 2.90 -2.59 21.63
CA ARG A 88 3.94 -3.31 20.88
C ARG A 88 3.34 -4.40 19.98
N GLU A 89 2.45 -5.21 20.54
CA GLU A 89 1.77 -6.27 19.77
C GLU A 89 0.88 -5.71 18.67
N ALA A 90 0.15 -4.62 18.92
CA ALA A 90 -0.68 -3.95 17.91
C ALA A 90 0.15 -3.44 16.75
N VAL A 91 1.27 -2.74 17.03
CA VAL A 91 2.19 -2.22 16.01
C VAL A 91 2.83 -3.36 15.22
N LYS A 92 3.37 -4.38 15.90
CA LYS A 92 3.98 -5.55 15.24
C LYS A 92 2.97 -6.27 14.35
N ARG A 93 1.75 -6.48 14.83
CA ARG A 93 0.66 -7.12 14.06
C ARG A 93 0.29 -6.32 12.82
N PHE A 94 0.26 -5.01 12.91
CA PHE A 94 0.04 -4.14 11.77
C PHE A 94 1.14 -4.28 10.71
N LEU A 95 2.40 -4.14 11.11
CA LEU A 95 3.55 -4.24 10.20
C LEU A 95 3.63 -5.63 9.55
N HIS A 96 3.42 -6.68 10.33
CA HIS A 96 3.36 -8.06 9.84
C HIS A 96 2.23 -8.23 8.81
N ALA A 97 1.02 -7.72 9.09
CA ALA A 97 -0.09 -7.77 8.15
C ALA A 97 0.21 -7.06 6.83
N CYS A 98 0.98 -5.97 6.87
CA CYS A 98 1.44 -5.27 5.66
C CYS A 98 2.48 -6.10 4.88
N CYS A 99 3.42 -6.76 5.55
CA CYS A 99 4.41 -7.64 4.90
C CYS A 99 3.76 -8.84 4.20
N TYR A 100 2.65 -9.34 4.74
CA TYR A 100 1.86 -10.45 4.18
C TYR A 100 0.56 -9.93 3.55
N GLY A 101 0.64 -8.79 2.84
CA GLY A 101 -0.50 -8.05 2.29
C GLY A 101 -1.47 -8.87 1.46
N GLU A 102 -0.99 -9.87 0.71
CA GLU A 102 -1.82 -10.78 -0.08
C GLU A 102 -2.85 -11.53 0.75
N LYS A 103 -2.44 -12.02 1.93
CA LYS A 103 -3.31 -12.74 2.86
C LYS A 103 -4.32 -11.80 3.53
N ASN A 104 -4.03 -10.50 3.57
CA ASN A 104 -4.82 -9.47 4.24
C ASN A 104 -5.59 -8.56 3.27
N GLY A 105 -5.55 -8.87 1.96
CA GLY A 105 -6.22 -8.07 0.93
C GLY A 105 -5.61 -6.67 0.75
N ILE A 106 -4.30 -6.52 1.04
CA ILE A 106 -3.54 -5.30 0.84
C ILE A 106 -2.66 -5.47 -0.39
N ALA A 107 -2.81 -4.58 -1.36
CA ALA A 107 -1.93 -4.52 -2.52
C ALA A 107 -0.60 -3.87 -2.14
N VAL A 108 0.50 -4.62 -2.28
CA VAL A 108 1.86 -4.18 -1.98
C VAL A 108 2.68 -4.17 -3.27
N LEU A 109 3.43 -3.10 -3.49
CA LEU A 109 4.34 -2.96 -4.63
C LEU A 109 5.54 -3.89 -4.49
N THR A 110 5.88 -4.61 -5.56
CA THR A 110 7.17 -5.31 -5.69
C THR A 110 8.27 -4.32 -6.10
N VAL A 111 9.52 -4.79 -6.16
CA VAL A 111 10.64 -4.00 -6.70
C VAL A 111 10.35 -3.59 -8.15
N GLU A 112 9.89 -4.53 -8.94
CA GLU A 112 9.59 -4.33 -10.37
C GLU A 112 8.41 -3.36 -10.54
N ASP A 113 7.38 -3.46 -9.68
CA ASP A 113 6.25 -2.52 -9.69
C ASP A 113 6.71 -1.10 -9.35
N GLN A 114 7.60 -0.94 -8.37
CA GLN A 114 8.17 0.37 -8.01
C GLN A 114 8.99 0.95 -9.17
N GLN A 115 9.86 0.15 -9.78
CA GLN A 115 10.64 0.57 -10.93
C GLN A 115 9.73 1.01 -12.08
N LEU A 116 8.69 0.20 -12.38
CA LEU A 116 7.73 0.52 -13.43
C LEU A 116 7.02 1.85 -13.17
N LEU A 117 6.50 2.04 -11.95
CA LEU A 117 5.81 3.28 -11.57
C LEU A 117 6.75 4.48 -11.64
N PHE A 118 7.97 4.38 -11.10
CA PHE A 118 8.93 5.49 -11.07
C PHE A 118 9.40 5.91 -12.47
N HIS A 119 9.47 4.96 -13.42
CA HIS A 119 9.87 5.27 -14.79
C HIS A 119 8.73 5.77 -15.69
N ARG A 120 7.48 5.42 -15.36
CA ARG A 120 6.33 5.71 -16.25
C ARG A 120 5.41 6.82 -15.75
N LEU A 121 5.40 7.10 -14.46
CA LEU A 121 4.67 8.26 -13.95
C LEU A 121 5.35 9.55 -14.40
N SER A 122 4.55 10.55 -14.76
CA SER A 122 5.09 11.90 -14.94
C SER A 122 5.72 12.40 -13.63
N PRO A 123 6.67 13.34 -13.68
CA PRO A 123 7.26 13.92 -12.47
C PRO A 123 6.21 14.48 -11.52
N GLU A 124 5.15 15.09 -12.03
CA GLU A 124 4.03 15.64 -11.24
C GLU A 124 3.21 14.54 -10.58
N SER A 125 2.83 13.49 -11.35
CA SER A 125 2.11 12.33 -10.82
C SER A 125 2.93 11.60 -9.77
N TYR A 126 4.24 11.47 -9.97
CA TYR A 126 5.14 10.87 -8.99
C TYR A 126 5.21 11.70 -7.70
N GLN A 127 5.32 13.03 -7.78
CA GLN A 127 5.32 13.90 -6.61
C GLN A 127 3.99 13.81 -5.84
N THR A 128 2.88 13.78 -6.56
CA THR A 128 1.55 13.58 -5.94
C THR A 128 1.47 12.23 -5.24
N PHE A 129 1.92 11.17 -5.89
CA PHE A 129 1.99 9.82 -5.30
C PHE A 129 2.84 9.82 -4.04
N ARG A 130 4.06 10.36 -4.11
CA ARG A 130 4.97 10.47 -2.96
C ARG A 130 4.33 11.23 -1.79
N GLN A 131 3.70 12.37 -2.05
CA GLN A 131 3.04 13.16 -1.00
C GLN A 131 1.89 12.38 -0.33
N LYS A 132 1.06 11.68 -1.10
CA LYS A 132 -0.03 10.87 -0.56
C LYS A 132 0.50 9.70 0.28
N GLN A 133 1.60 9.06 -0.14
CA GLN A 133 2.23 8.02 0.66
C GLN A 133 2.78 8.57 1.98
N LEU A 134 3.50 9.70 1.96
CA LEU A 134 4.00 10.32 3.18
C LEU A 134 2.87 10.72 4.14
N ARG A 135 1.73 11.20 3.64
CA ARG A 135 0.54 11.48 4.47
C ARG A 135 -0.02 10.21 5.11
N LEU A 136 -0.11 9.11 4.35
CA LEU A 136 -0.54 7.82 4.90
C LEU A 136 0.36 7.36 6.04
N PHE A 137 1.68 7.35 5.82
CA PHE A 137 2.63 6.91 6.85
C PHE A 137 2.67 7.87 8.05
N GLY A 138 2.48 9.17 7.83
CA GLY A 138 2.29 10.14 8.91
C GLY A 138 1.05 9.84 9.75
N ALA A 139 -0.09 9.59 9.11
CA ALA A 139 -1.31 9.22 9.81
C ALA A 139 -1.18 7.89 10.58
N ILE A 140 -0.41 6.93 10.06
CA ILE A 140 -0.11 5.67 10.78
C ILE A 140 0.70 5.97 12.04
N LEU A 141 1.77 6.78 11.96
CA LEU A 141 2.56 7.18 13.13
C LEU A 141 1.71 7.89 14.20
N GLU A 142 0.83 8.82 13.78
CA GLU A 142 -0.09 9.51 14.69
C GLU A 142 -1.04 8.52 15.39
N ASN A 143 -1.55 7.52 14.68
CA ASN A 143 -2.36 6.47 15.30
C ASN A 143 -1.56 5.59 16.28
N PHE A 144 -0.25 5.47 16.10
CA PHE A 144 0.65 4.83 17.08
C PHE A 144 0.96 5.73 18.29
N GLY A 145 0.46 6.97 18.33
CA GLY A 145 0.76 7.96 19.37
C GLY A 145 2.17 8.53 19.26
N ILE A 146 2.72 8.59 18.05
CA ILE A 146 4.05 9.11 17.75
C ILE A 146 3.91 10.44 17.00
N ARG A 147 4.65 11.47 17.43
CA ARG A 147 4.69 12.75 16.70
C ARG A 147 5.28 12.56 15.30
N ALA A 148 4.46 12.81 14.28
CA ALA A 148 4.77 12.62 12.88
C ALA A 148 5.49 13.83 12.27
N ASP A 149 6.72 14.09 12.66
CA ASP A 149 7.58 15.08 11.98
C ASP A 149 8.13 14.52 10.65
N ALA A 150 8.62 15.41 9.78
CA ALA A 150 9.06 15.04 8.43
C ALA A 150 10.18 13.99 8.41
N ALA A 151 11.09 14.01 9.38
CA ALA A 151 12.20 13.06 9.45
C ALA A 151 11.71 11.66 9.84
N ARG A 152 10.85 11.58 10.87
CA ARG A 152 10.23 10.32 11.32
C ARG A 152 9.34 9.73 10.25
N ILE A 153 8.51 10.54 9.57
CA ILE A 153 7.69 10.07 8.45
C ILE A 153 8.56 9.48 7.35
N ALA A 154 9.60 10.19 6.92
CA ALA A 154 10.47 9.74 5.84
C ALA A 154 11.19 8.42 6.20
N LEU A 155 11.75 8.33 7.41
CA LEU A 155 12.44 7.12 7.87
C LEU A 155 11.48 5.94 8.03
N PHE A 156 10.33 6.15 8.67
CA PHE A 156 9.32 5.09 8.85
C PHE A 156 8.78 4.60 7.51
N THR A 157 8.53 5.52 6.56
CA THR A 157 8.10 5.15 5.21
C THR A 157 9.13 4.22 4.54
N ASN A 158 10.41 4.60 4.56
CA ASN A 158 11.46 3.80 3.94
C ASN A 158 11.64 2.45 4.64
N LEU A 159 11.70 2.40 5.96
CA LEU A 159 11.84 1.16 6.72
C LEU A 159 10.69 0.20 6.45
N SER A 160 9.46 0.69 6.52
CA SER A 160 8.26 -0.12 6.28
C SER A 160 8.21 -0.65 4.84
N LEU A 161 8.42 0.22 3.84
CA LEU A 161 8.40 -0.21 2.44
C LEU A 161 9.54 -1.17 2.14
N THR A 162 10.74 -0.95 2.70
CA THR A 162 11.89 -1.84 2.47
C THR A 162 11.61 -3.25 2.99
N VAL A 163 11.12 -3.41 4.22
CA VAL A 163 10.83 -4.74 4.76
C VAL A 163 9.71 -5.44 3.99
N MET A 164 8.67 -4.70 3.57
CA MET A 164 7.60 -5.26 2.74
C MET A 164 8.12 -5.75 1.39
N VAL A 165 8.97 -4.95 0.74
CA VAL A 165 9.57 -5.28 -0.56
C VAL A 165 10.52 -6.48 -0.43
N ILE A 166 11.38 -6.51 0.59
CA ILE A 166 12.28 -7.64 0.85
C ILE A 166 11.46 -8.91 1.08
N ARG A 167 10.45 -8.87 1.96
CA ARG A 167 9.59 -10.03 2.21
C ARG A 167 8.91 -10.54 0.93
N ARG A 168 8.50 -9.62 0.07
CA ARG A 168 7.88 -9.96 -1.22
C ARG A 168 8.86 -10.54 -2.23
N ALA A 169 10.11 -10.07 -2.21
CA ALA A 169 11.16 -10.54 -3.11
C ALA A 169 11.67 -11.94 -2.73
N ILE A 170 11.66 -12.30 -1.44
CA ILE A 170 11.87 -13.67 -0.97
C ILE A 170 10.60 -14.47 -1.31
N PRO A 171 10.59 -15.57 -1.93
CA PRO A 171 11.61 -16.49 -2.44
C PRO A 171 11.87 -16.36 -3.95
N HIS A 172 11.40 -15.33 -4.61
CA HIS A 172 11.37 -15.27 -6.07
C HIS A 172 12.60 -14.57 -6.68
N THR A 173 12.86 -13.34 -6.26
CA THR A 173 13.89 -12.46 -6.86
C THR A 173 15.07 -12.18 -5.92
N LEU A 174 14.93 -12.49 -4.64
CA LEU A 174 15.97 -12.35 -3.63
C LEU A 174 16.19 -13.68 -2.89
N PRO A 175 16.95 -14.63 -3.49
CA PRO A 175 17.24 -15.89 -2.82
C PRO A 175 18.14 -15.62 -1.60
N LEU A 176 17.73 -16.12 -0.44
CA LEU A 176 18.56 -16.09 0.77
C LEU A 176 19.52 -17.26 0.77
N LEU A 177 20.71 -17.05 1.34
CA LEU A 177 21.71 -18.12 1.52
C LEU A 177 21.19 -19.21 2.46
N VAL A 178 20.37 -18.83 3.45
CA VAL A 178 19.74 -19.72 4.43
C VAL A 178 18.21 -19.49 4.35
N PRO A 179 17.51 -20.13 3.38
CA PRO A 179 16.09 -19.90 3.17
C PRO A 179 15.20 -20.28 4.37
N GLU A 180 15.65 -21.22 5.19
CA GLU A 180 14.95 -21.69 6.39
C GLU A 180 14.78 -20.58 7.44
N ALA A 181 15.67 -19.59 7.46
CA ALA A 181 15.63 -18.46 8.38
C ALA A 181 14.92 -17.21 7.78
N ALA A 182 14.19 -17.37 6.68
CA ALA A 182 13.61 -16.23 5.97
C ALA A 182 12.56 -15.47 6.82
N ASP A 183 11.65 -16.20 7.44
CA ASP A 183 10.58 -15.59 8.26
C ASP A 183 11.16 -14.97 9.54
N GLU A 184 12.11 -15.63 10.21
CA GLU A 184 12.80 -15.09 11.38
C GLU A 184 13.61 -13.83 11.03
N THR A 185 14.18 -13.78 9.82
CA THR A 185 14.91 -12.58 9.34
C THR A 185 13.96 -11.40 9.18
N VAL A 186 12.78 -11.63 8.60
CA VAL A 186 11.74 -10.58 8.45
C VAL A 186 11.21 -10.16 9.83
N ASP A 187 10.93 -11.11 10.70
CA ASP A 187 10.44 -10.84 12.06
C ASP A 187 11.43 -10.01 12.87
N PHE A 188 12.74 -10.31 12.76
CA PHE A 188 13.79 -9.51 13.39
C PHE A 188 13.79 -8.06 12.88
N GLN A 189 13.63 -7.86 11.57
CA GLN A 189 13.55 -6.52 10.98
C GLN A 189 12.30 -5.76 11.49
N LEU A 190 11.16 -6.45 11.60
CA LEU A 190 9.95 -5.87 12.14
C LEU A 190 10.12 -5.49 13.62
N ASP A 191 10.72 -6.35 14.44
CA ASP A 191 11.00 -6.07 15.85
C ASP A 191 11.91 -4.85 16.00
N SER A 192 12.95 -4.75 15.16
CA SER A 192 13.85 -3.59 15.15
C SER A 192 13.13 -2.28 14.80
N ILE A 193 12.17 -2.33 13.87
CA ILE A 193 11.32 -1.17 13.55
C ILE A 193 10.44 -0.83 14.75
N VAL A 194 9.83 -1.83 15.39
CA VAL A 194 8.97 -1.62 16.58
C VAL A 194 9.78 -1.00 17.73
N ASP A 195 11.00 -1.46 17.97
CA ASP A 195 11.90 -0.89 18.99
C ASP A 195 12.18 0.60 18.74
N ALA A 196 12.46 0.98 17.50
CA ALA A 196 12.66 2.36 17.12
C ALA A 196 11.37 3.21 17.31
N LEU A 197 10.22 2.66 16.94
CA LEU A 197 8.92 3.32 17.12
C LEU A 197 8.58 3.50 18.61
N GLU A 198 8.91 2.55 19.47
CA GLU A 198 8.71 2.63 20.92
C GLU A 198 9.54 3.76 21.53
N GLN A 199 10.80 3.91 21.10
CA GLN A 199 11.64 5.04 21.50
C GLN A 199 11.04 6.39 21.05
N TRP A 200 10.60 6.50 19.80
CA TRP A 200 9.97 7.73 19.29
C TRP A 200 8.67 8.08 20.02
N ARG A 201 7.93 7.06 20.44
CA ARG A 201 6.72 7.25 21.26
C ARG A 201 7.07 7.82 22.65
N ALA A 202 8.10 7.25 23.29
CA ALA A 202 8.58 7.76 24.57
C ALA A 202 9.03 9.23 24.46
N ASP A 203 9.79 9.59 23.42
CA ASP A 203 10.19 10.98 23.15
C ASP A 203 9.01 11.92 22.94
N THR A 204 7.90 11.39 22.39
CA THR A 204 6.69 12.19 22.13
C THR A 204 5.92 12.50 23.40
N GLN A 205 5.95 11.58 24.36
CA GLN A 205 5.23 11.71 25.65
C GLN A 205 5.99 12.59 26.67
N GLY A 206 7.25 12.92 26.41
CA GLY A 206 8.12 13.70 27.29
C GLY A 206 8.69 12.88 28.44
N PRO A 207 9.69 13.39 29.17
CA PRO A 207 10.11 12.75 30.41
C PRO A 207 8.96 12.86 31.43
N ALA A 208 8.63 11.70 32.04
CA ALA A 208 7.65 11.62 33.12
C ALA A 208 8.08 12.40 34.37
#